data_9fd5afe613bfbf512d49f9a38af0eaa9
#
_entry.id   9fd5afe613bfbf512d49f9a38af0eaa9
#
_cell.length_a   1.000
_cell.length_b   1.000
_cell.length_c   1.000
_cell.angle_alpha   90.00
_cell.angle_beta   90.00
_cell.angle_gamma   90.00
#
_symmetry.space_group_name_H-M   'P 1'
#
loop_
_entity.id
_entity.type
_entity.pdbx_description
1 polymer ?
#
loop_
_entity_poly.entity_id
_entity_poly.type
_entity_poly.pdbx_seq_one_letter_code
_entity_poly.pdbx_strand_id
1 'polypeptide(L)'
;MVGGEEVKFASPADAIASGIGMVHQHFKLIESFTVAENIVLSQSKGGFLLKPEQIIADIESLGEKYGLQVDPRAYVWQLGVGEKQRVEILRMLYHRSRVLILDEPTAVLTPQETRELFVNLRKMADDGCAVVFISHKLNEVEELADRVTVLRGGCVTGSAAKEDMRRDKLVQMMIGREVLNTYEKNCEHCGEVVLQLEQVSALNDMNTVGLNNVRLAVRAGEIYGIAGVSGNGQRELAEVLAGLRPAMGGKIFFYGQDLTNKKPKEMIEAGIS
;
A
#
# COMPACT_ATOMS: atom_id res chain seq x y z
N MET A 1 9.94 26.96 -7.51
CA MET A 1 9.33 27.52 -8.74
C MET A 1 8.33 26.50 -9.28
N VAL A 2 7.13 26.90 -9.69
CA VAL A 2 6.12 26.06 -10.34
C VAL A 2 5.76 26.74 -11.67
N GLY A 3 5.87 26.01 -12.77
CA GLY A 3 5.64 26.59 -14.11
C GLY A 3 6.53 27.79 -14.48
N GLY A 4 7.72 27.91 -13.87
CA GLY A 4 8.64 29.02 -14.06
C GLY A 4 8.43 30.21 -13.11
N GLU A 5 7.36 30.23 -12.33
CA GLU A 5 7.04 31.28 -11.35
C GLU A 5 7.55 30.91 -9.96
N GLU A 6 8.07 31.92 -9.23
CA GLU A 6 8.44 31.75 -7.83
C GLU A 6 7.18 31.70 -6.97
N VAL A 7 7.01 30.62 -6.18
CA VAL A 7 5.86 30.40 -5.31
C VAL A 7 6.30 30.27 -3.86
N LYS A 8 5.52 30.84 -2.94
CA LYS A 8 5.63 30.61 -1.51
C LYS A 8 4.30 30.06 -1.01
N PHE A 9 4.34 28.90 -0.39
CA PHE A 9 3.15 28.25 0.17
C PHE A 9 3.05 28.54 1.65
N ALA A 10 1.94 29.13 2.08
CA ALA A 10 1.59 29.31 3.48
C ALA A 10 0.66 28.18 3.98
N SER A 11 0.01 27.49 3.05
CA SER A 11 -0.94 26.43 3.33
C SER A 11 -0.95 25.36 2.22
N PRO A 12 -1.48 24.13 2.49
CA PRO A 12 -1.72 23.13 1.45
C PRO A 12 -2.65 23.64 0.33
N ALA A 13 -3.57 24.52 0.65
CA ALA A 13 -4.49 25.11 -0.34
C ALA A 13 -3.74 25.92 -1.42
N ASP A 14 -2.64 26.60 -1.05
CA ASP A 14 -1.81 27.35 -1.99
C ASP A 14 -1.09 26.42 -2.98
N ALA A 15 -0.62 25.27 -2.49
CA ALA A 15 0.00 24.24 -3.34
C ALA A 15 -1.01 23.66 -4.33
N ILE A 16 -2.22 23.33 -3.87
CA ILE A 16 -3.31 22.85 -4.71
C ILE A 16 -3.69 23.90 -5.77
N ALA A 17 -3.84 25.17 -5.38
CA ALA A 17 -4.13 26.26 -6.29
C ALA A 17 -3.04 26.46 -7.36
N SER A 18 -1.80 26.10 -7.05
CA SER A 18 -0.66 26.11 -7.98
C SER A 18 -0.58 24.85 -8.85
N GLY A 19 -1.53 23.94 -8.74
CA GLY A 19 -1.59 22.70 -9.53
C GLY A 19 -0.70 21.59 -9.00
N ILE A 20 -0.37 21.58 -7.70
CA ILE A 20 0.36 20.47 -7.05
C ILE A 20 -0.65 19.61 -6.29
N GLY A 21 -0.72 18.34 -6.64
CA GLY A 21 -1.49 17.31 -5.94
C GLY A 21 -0.57 16.32 -5.22
N MET A 22 -1.01 15.81 -4.07
CA MET A 22 -0.27 14.79 -3.32
C MET A 22 -1.19 13.64 -2.93
N VAL A 23 -0.73 12.43 -3.20
CA VAL A 23 -1.30 11.17 -2.71
C VAL A 23 -0.44 10.69 -1.56
N HIS A 24 -1.02 10.60 -0.38
CA HIS A 24 -0.34 10.19 0.84
C HIS A 24 -0.25 8.67 0.96
N GLN A 25 0.72 8.18 1.71
CA GLN A 25 0.90 6.75 2.03
C GLN A 25 -0.36 6.13 2.68
N HIS A 26 -1.07 6.91 3.52
CA HIS A 26 -2.36 6.53 4.07
C HIS A 26 -3.47 7.35 3.43
N PHE A 27 -4.43 6.67 2.83
CA PHE A 27 -5.54 7.31 2.13
C PHE A 27 -6.28 8.30 3.02
N LYS A 28 -6.57 9.48 2.46
CA LYS A 28 -7.31 10.56 3.13
C LYS A 28 -8.75 10.62 2.59
N LEU A 29 -9.37 9.44 2.45
CA LEU A 29 -10.74 9.30 1.99
C LEU A 29 -11.70 9.13 3.18
N ILE A 30 -12.89 9.69 3.04
CA ILE A 30 -13.98 9.53 4.00
C ILE A 30 -14.76 8.29 3.62
N GLU A 31 -14.70 7.26 4.44
CA GLU A 31 -15.26 5.94 4.13
C GLU A 31 -16.79 5.93 3.99
N SER A 32 -17.50 6.78 4.72
CA SER A 32 -18.96 6.93 4.66
C SER A 32 -19.45 7.73 3.45
N PHE A 33 -18.56 8.28 2.63
CA PHE A 33 -18.88 9.04 1.43
C PHE A 33 -18.69 8.18 0.19
N THR A 34 -19.40 8.56 -0.88
CA THR A 34 -19.17 7.98 -2.20
C THR A 34 -17.85 8.47 -2.79
N VAL A 35 -17.39 7.80 -3.84
CA VAL A 35 -16.21 8.21 -4.62
C VAL A 35 -16.39 9.63 -5.15
N ALA A 36 -17.54 9.94 -5.75
CA ALA A 36 -17.82 11.27 -6.29
C ALA A 36 -17.77 12.34 -5.18
N GLU A 37 -18.39 12.10 -4.03
CA GLU A 37 -18.36 13.03 -2.89
C GLU A 37 -16.93 13.27 -2.39
N ASN A 38 -16.10 12.22 -2.27
CA ASN A 38 -14.70 12.36 -1.88
C ASN A 38 -13.87 13.18 -2.86
N ILE A 39 -14.13 13.03 -4.15
CA ILE A 39 -13.39 13.76 -5.20
C ILE A 39 -13.76 15.26 -5.16
N VAL A 40 -15.02 15.60 -4.94
CA VAL A 40 -15.51 16.98 -5.00
C VAL A 40 -15.28 17.74 -3.70
N LEU A 41 -15.21 17.06 -2.56
CA LEU A 41 -15.14 17.67 -1.23
C LEU A 41 -14.02 18.71 -1.06
N SER A 42 -12.94 18.58 -1.82
CA SER A 42 -11.78 19.50 -1.77
C SER A 42 -11.93 20.72 -2.70
N GLN A 43 -13.06 20.91 -3.38
CA GLN A 43 -13.31 22.11 -4.20
C GLN A 43 -13.67 23.32 -3.32
N SER A 44 -12.69 24.19 -3.08
CA SER A 44 -12.91 25.46 -2.36
C SER A 44 -13.56 26.56 -3.19
N LYS A 45 -13.82 26.35 -4.48
CA LYS A 45 -14.38 27.35 -5.43
C LYS A 45 -15.46 26.75 -6.33
N GLY A 46 -16.52 26.26 -5.77
CA GLY A 46 -17.67 25.82 -6.56
C GLY A 46 -18.95 26.42 -6.01
N GLY A 47 -19.64 27.25 -6.81
CA GLY A 47 -20.95 27.78 -6.45
C GLY A 47 -21.93 26.63 -6.17
N PHE A 48 -22.96 26.92 -5.43
CA PHE A 48 -23.96 26.09 -4.77
C PHE A 48 -24.79 25.11 -5.66
N LEU A 49 -24.39 24.86 -6.91
CA LEU A 49 -25.10 24.00 -7.86
C LEU A 49 -24.10 23.04 -8.56
N LEU A 50 -23.53 22.10 -7.80
CA LEU A 50 -22.89 20.95 -8.40
C LEU A 50 -23.99 20.08 -9.01
N LYS A 51 -23.93 19.81 -10.31
CA LYS A 51 -24.79 18.84 -10.98
C LYS A 51 -24.18 17.44 -10.77
N PRO A 52 -24.76 16.57 -9.94
CA PRO A 52 -24.14 15.28 -9.60
C PRO A 52 -23.81 14.43 -10.83
N GLU A 53 -24.69 14.45 -11.83
CA GLU A 53 -24.50 13.67 -13.06
C GLU A 53 -23.30 14.16 -13.89
N GLN A 54 -23.03 15.48 -13.90
CA GLN A 54 -21.86 16.01 -14.60
C GLN A 54 -20.56 15.60 -13.92
N ILE A 55 -20.54 15.63 -12.58
CA ILE A 55 -19.39 15.18 -11.78
C ILE A 55 -19.09 13.72 -12.07
N ILE A 56 -20.12 12.87 -12.07
CA ILE A 56 -20.00 11.45 -12.35
C ILE A 56 -19.42 11.25 -13.76
N ALA A 57 -19.97 11.93 -14.77
CA ALA A 57 -19.47 11.83 -16.14
C ALA A 57 -18.00 12.29 -16.28
N ASP A 58 -17.62 13.37 -15.60
CA ASP A 58 -16.24 13.88 -15.60
C ASP A 58 -15.28 12.87 -14.97
N ILE A 59 -15.68 12.22 -13.85
CA ILE A 59 -14.89 11.19 -13.17
C ILE A 59 -14.75 9.95 -14.05
N GLU A 60 -15.83 9.48 -14.64
CA GLU A 60 -15.83 8.34 -15.56
C GLU A 60 -14.91 8.60 -16.76
N SER A 61 -15.00 9.79 -17.37
CA SER A 61 -14.14 10.20 -18.47
C SER A 61 -12.66 10.24 -18.11
N LEU A 62 -12.32 10.77 -16.93
CA LEU A 62 -10.94 10.74 -16.42
C LEU A 62 -10.48 9.31 -16.15
N GLY A 63 -11.35 8.48 -15.56
CA GLY A 63 -11.09 7.07 -15.30
C GLY A 63 -10.79 6.29 -16.56
N GLU A 64 -11.56 6.48 -17.63
CA GLU A 64 -11.31 5.87 -18.93
C GLU A 64 -10.02 6.38 -19.57
N LYS A 65 -9.81 7.70 -19.53
CA LYS A 65 -8.61 8.31 -20.12
C LYS A 65 -7.33 7.75 -19.54
N TYR A 66 -7.24 7.55 -18.22
CA TYR A 66 -6.01 7.15 -17.53
C TYR A 66 -6.02 5.70 -17.05
N GLY A 67 -7.06 4.92 -17.31
CA GLY A 67 -7.16 3.53 -16.84
C GLY A 67 -7.41 3.40 -15.34
N LEU A 68 -8.03 4.42 -14.72
CA LEU A 68 -8.33 4.51 -13.30
C LEU A 68 -9.82 4.28 -13.00
N GLN A 69 -10.42 3.30 -13.65
CA GLN A 69 -11.85 3.05 -13.54
C GLN A 69 -12.25 2.68 -12.10
N VAL A 70 -13.25 3.38 -11.59
CA VAL A 70 -13.95 3.12 -10.33
C VAL A 70 -15.41 3.52 -10.50
N ASP A 71 -16.33 2.93 -9.74
CA ASP A 71 -17.72 3.37 -9.69
C ASP A 71 -17.85 4.67 -8.87
N PRO A 72 -18.22 5.82 -9.50
CA PRO A 72 -18.35 7.08 -8.77
C PRO A 72 -19.44 7.06 -7.68
N ARG A 73 -20.40 6.13 -7.76
CA ARG A 73 -21.52 5.99 -6.82
C ARG A 73 -21.22 5.04 -5.67
N ALA A 74 -20.16 4.22 -5.78
CA ALA A 74 -19.75 3.32 -4.70
C ALA A 74 -19.29 4.09 -3.47
N TYR A 75 -19.62 3.58 -2.29
CA TYR A 75 -19.07 4.09 -1.03
C TYR A 75 -17.63 3.64 -0.86
N VAL A 76 -16.77 4.51 -0.32
CA VAL A 76 -15.34 4.22 -0.16
C VAL A 76 -15.07 3.01 0.73
N TRP A 77 -15.90 2.73 1.74
CA TRP A 77 -15.77 1.53 2.57
C TRP A 77 -15.95 0.20 1.81
N GLN A 78 -16.60 0.22 0.63
CA GLN A 78 -16.81 -0.94 -0.23
C GLN A 78 -15.60 -1.26 -1.11
N LEU A 79 -14.69 -0.28 -1.27
CA LEU A 79 -13.58 -0.35 -2.22
C LEU A 79 -12.41 -1.14 -1.67
N GLY A 80 -11.78 -1.91 -2.54
CA GLY A 80 -10.46 -2.49 -2.29
C GLY A 80 -9.36 -1.43 -2.23
N VAL A 81 -8.19 -1.82 -1.72
CA VAL A 81 -7.05 -0.91 -1.52
C VAL A 81 -6.60 -0.26 -2.84
N GLY A 82 -6.48 -1.04 -3.92
CA GLY A 82 -6.12 -0.53 -5.24
C GLY A 82 -7.17 0.44 -5.81
N GLU A 83 -8.46 0.23 -5.51
CA GLU A 83 -9.52 1.15 -5.91
C GLU A 83 -9.45 2.47 -5.12
N LYS A 84 -9.23 2.40 -3.80
CA LYS A 84 -9.03 3.60 -2.95
C LYS A 84 -7.87 4.45 -3.47
N GLN A 85 -6.80 3.81 -3.92
CA GLN A 85 -5.68 4.52 -4.54
C GLN A 85 -6.06 5.19 -5.86
N ARG A 86 -6.81 4.50 -6.73
CA ARG A 86 -7.33 5.11 -7.97
C ARG A 86 -8.19 6.34 -7.68
N VAL A 87 -9.02 6.28 -6.64
CA VAL A 87 -9.82 7.44 -6.20
C VAL A 87 -8.95 8.62 -5.77
N GLU A 88 -7.88 8.39 -4.99
CA GLU A 88 -6.95 9.46 -4.59
C GLU A 88 -6.29 10.13 -5.80
N ILE A 89 -5.85 9.34 -6.79
CA ILE A 89 -5.24 9.87 -8.01
C ILE A 89 -6.28 10.63 -8.84
N LEU A 90 -7.47 10.06 -9.05
CA LEU A 90 -8.58 10.70 -9.75
C LEU A 90 -8.94 12.05 -9.12
N ARG A 91 -8.95 12.12 -7.77
CA ARG A 91 -9.19 13.37 -7.04
C ARG A 91 -8.18 14.45 -7.43
N MET A 92 -6.89 14.10 -7.51
CA MET A 92 -5.84 15.05 -7.91
C MET A 92 -6.00 15.48 -9.39
N LEU A 93 -6.32 14.54 -10.27
CA LEU A 93 -6.56 14.83 -11.69
C LEU A 93 -7.81 15.70 -11.91
N TYR A 94 -8.89 15.42 -11.20
CA TYR A 94 -10.12 16.22 -11.23
C TYR A 94 -9.86 17.68 -10.84
N HIS A 95 -8.93 17.91 -9.90
CA HIS A 95 -8.45 19.23 -9.51
C HIS A 95 -7.41 19.84 -10.47
N ARG A 96 -7.18 19.21 -11.63
CA ARG A 96 -6.24 19.67 -12.69
C ARG A 96 -4.81 19.82 -12.18
N SER A 97 -4.36 18.93 -11.30
CA SER A 97 -2.98 18.91 -10.85
C SER A 97 -2.04 18.71 -12.03
N ARG A 98 -1.01 19.57 -12.12
CA ARG A 98 0.06 19.48 -13.11
C ARG A 98 1.31 18.79 -12.55
N VAL A 99 1.43 18.76 -11.25
CA VAL A 99 2.48 18.04 -10.52
C VAL A 99 1.78 17.08 -9.57
N LEU A 100 2.08 15.79 -9.69
CA LEU A 100 1.55 14.75 -8.83
C LEU A 100 2.67 14.17 -7.98
N ILE A 101 2.54 14.28 -6.66
CA ILE A 101 3.47 13.70 -5.69
C ILE A 101 2.82 12.45 -5.11
N LEU A 102 3.52 11.31 -5.18
CA LEU A 102 3.05 10.03 -4.64
C LEU A 102 4.05 9.53 -3.60
N ASP A 103 3.57 9.34 -2.37
CA ASP A 103 4.38 8.87 -1.25
C ASP A 103 4.12 7.39 -0.98
N GLU A 104 5.10 6.55 -1.32
CA GLU A 104 5.06 5.08 -1.24
C GLU A 104 3.76 4.44 -1.81
N PRO A 105 3.33 4.79 -3.04
CA PRO A 105 2.01 4.42 -3.53
C PRO A 105 1.82 2.92 -3.75
N THR A 106 2.87 2.13 -3.72
CA THR A 106 2.84 0.68 -3.95
C THR A 106 2.98 -0.14 -2.66
N ALA A 107 2.98 0.50 -1.50
CA ALA A 107 3.22 -0.19 -0.22
C ALA A 107 2.21 -1.31 0.08
N VAL A 108 0.97 -1.13 -0.39
CA VAL A 108 -0.16 -2.03 -0.10
C VAL A 108 -0.75 -2.69 -1.35
N LEU A 109 -0.12 -2.47 -2.52
CA LEU A 109 -0.57 -3.01 -3.79
C LEU A 109 0.03 -4.39 -4.09
N THR A 110 -0.72 -5.19 -4.81
CA THR A 110 -0.20 -6.41 -5.42
C THR A 110 0.78 -6.08 -6.55
N PRO A 111 1.65 -7.01 -6.96
CA PRO A 111 2.54 -6.80 -8.11
C PRO A 111 1.80 -6.46 -9.42
N GLN A 112 0.58 -6.98 -9.60
CA GLN A 112 -0.24 -6.68 -10.77
C GLN A 112 -0.75 -5.24 -10.71
N GLU A 113 -1.35 -4.83 -9.59
CA GLU A 113 -1.83 -3.46 -9.38
C GLU A 113 -0.69 -2.43 -9.48
N THR A 114 0.51 -2.77 -9.02
CA THR A 114 1.71 -1.93 -9.17
C THR A 114 2.05 -1.70 -10.64
N ARG A 115 2.03 -2.75 -11.48
CA ARG A 115 2.27 -2.60 -12.93
C ARG A 115 1.20 -1.74 -13.59
N GLU A 116 -0.07 -1.95 -13.25
CA GLU A 116 -1.18 -1.12 -13.76
C GLU A 116 -1.01 0.35 -13.38
N LEU A 117 -0.64 0.61 -12.12
CA LEU A 117 -0.33 1.96 -11.64
C LEU A 117 0.80 2.60 -12.46
N PHE A 118 1.89 1.89 -12.73
CA PHE A 118 3.03 2.42 -13.49
C PHE A 118 2.66 2.77 -14.92
N VAL A 119 1.84 1.92 -15.58
CA VAL A 119 1.30 2.23 -16.91
C VAL A 119 0.49 3.51 -16.88
N ASN A 120 -0.34 3.69 -15.85
CA ASN A 120 -1.19 4.86 -15.71
C ASN A 120 -0.38 6.13 -15.40
N LEU A 121 0.64 6.04 -14.53
CA LEU A 121 1.54 7.16 -14.23
C LEU A 121 2.36 7.58 -15.45
N ARG A 122 2.83 6.61 -16.25
CA ARG A 122 3.54 6.91 -17.51
C ARG A 122 2.63 7.65 -18.48
N LYS A 123 1.37 7.23 -18.65
CA LYS A 123 0.37 7.89 -19.47
C LYS A 123 0.13 9.34 -19.04
N MET A 124 0.08 9.59 -17.72
CA MET A 124 -0.06 10.94 -17.19
C MET A 124 1.17 11.80 -17.48
N ALA A 125 2.37 11.22 -17.35
CA ALA A 125 3.61 11.89 -17.66
C ALA A 125 3.70 12.26 -19.14
N ASP A 126 3.30 11.37 -20.04
CA ASP A 126 3.24 11.58 -21.48
C ASP A 126 2.23 12.69 -21.86
N ASP A 127 1.16 12.87 -21.08
CA ASP A 127 0.19 13.97 -21.19
C ASP A 127 0.70 15.27 -20.53
N GLY A 128 1.95 15.31 -20.05
CA GLY A 128 2.60 16.52 -19.52
C GLY A 128 2.43 16.73 -18.01
N CYS A 129 1.91 15.77 -17.26
CA CYS A 129 1.92 15.81 -15.80
C CYS A 129 3.31 15.49 -15.27
N ALA A 130 3.87 16.34 -14.41
CA ALA A 130 5.12 16.03 -13.73
C ALA A 130 4.84 15.09 -12.55
N VAL A 131 5.41 13.89 -12.54
CA VAL A 131 5.22 12.90 -11.47
C VAL A 131 6.47 12.84 -10.58
N VAL A 132 6.28 13.06 -9.29
CA VAL A 132 7.28 12.84 -8.24
C VAL A 132 6.86 11.59 -7.46
N PHE A 133 7.66 10.55 -7.58
CA PHE A 133 7.39 9.24 -6.99
C PHE A 133 8.41 8.96 -5.89
N ILE A 134 7.93 8.75 -4.66
CA ILE A 134 8.78 8.44 -3.51
C ILE A 134 8.65 6.95 -3.22
N SER A 135 9.77 6.24 -3.24
CA SER A 135 9.83 4.81 -2.93
C SER A 135 11.19 4.42 -2.36
N HIS A 136 11.19 3.42 -1.50
CA HIS A 136 12.41 2.75 -1.04
C HIS A 136 12.69 1.45 -1.81
N LYS A 137 11.80 1.07 -2.72
CA LYS A 137 11.90 -0.15 -3.54
C LYS A 137 12.62 0.16 -4.85
N LEU A 138 13.89 -0.20 -4.94
CA LEU A 138 14.74 0.12 -6.09
C LEU A 138 14.21 -0.41 -7.43
N ASN A 139 13.59 -1.60 -7.44
CA ASN A 139 12.98 -2.16 -8.66
C ASN A 139 11.94 -1.20 -9.25
N GLU A 140 11.14 -0.56 -8.41
CA GLU A 140 10.11 0.38 -8.84
C GLU A 140 10.72 1.66 -9.40
N VAL A 141 11.80 2.14 -8.77
CA VAL A 141 12.54 3.32 -9.24
C VAL A 141 13.18 3.04 -10.60
N GLU A 142 13.83 1.88 -10.76
CA GLU A 142 14.48 1.47 -12.02
C GLU A 142 13.46 1.32 -13.16
N GLU A 143 12.25 0.83 -12.86
CA GLU A 143 11.18 0.61 -13.84
C GLU A 143 10.52 1.90 -14.30
N LEU A 144 10.16 2.79 -13.35
CA LEU A 144 9.30 3.94 -13.62
C LEU A 144 10.06 5.24 -13.86
N ALA A 145 11.14 5.51 -13.11
CA ALA A 145 11.72 6.85 -13.05
C ALA A 145 12.59 7.20 -14.25
N ASP A 146 12.50 8.44 -14.73
CA ASP A 146 13.43 9.00 -15.72
C ASP A 146 14.66 9.61 -15.05
N ARG A 147 14.54 10.03 -13.79
CA ARG A 147 15.62 10.57 -12.95
C ARG A 147 15.35 10.23 -11.49
N VAL A 148 16.38 9.89 -10.76
CA VAL A 148 16.31 9.63 -9.32
C VAL A 148 17.17 10.62 -8.55
N THR A 149 16.70 11.03 -7.38
CA THR A 149 17.46 11.76 -6.38
C THR A 149 17.38 11.00 -5.06
N VAL A 150 18.53 10.66 -4.49
CA VAL A 150 18.63 9.89 -3.26
C VAL A 150 18.80 10.82 -2.06
N LEU A 151 17.95 10.64 -1.06
CA LEU A 151 17.98 11.36 0.22
C LEU A 151 18.43 10.43 1.35
N ARG A 152 19.32 10.93 2.21
CA ARG A 152 19.74 10.24 3.44
C ARG A 152 19.99 11.27 4.54
N GLY A 153 19.33 11.07 5.70
CA GLY A 153 19.45 12.01 6.83
C GLY A 153 19.03 13.44 6.48
N GLY A 154 18.02 13.61 5.59
CA GLY A 154 17.55 14.93 5.14
C GLY A 154 18.41 15.62 4.10
N CYS A 155 19.53 15.00 3.66
CA CYS A 155 20.45 15.57 2.67
C CYS A 155 20.41 14.77 1.36
N VAL A 156 20.57 15.45 0.23
CA VAL A 156 20.77 14.81 -1.07
C VAL A 156 22.17 14.19 -1.12
N THR A 157 22.23 12.86 -1.29
CA THR A 157 23.50 12.12 -1.40
C THR A 157 23.92 11.91 -2.85
N GLY A 158 23.00 12.04 -3.80
CA GLY A 158 23.30 11.98 -5.22
C GLY A 158 22.02 11.98 -6.06
N SER A 159 22.24 12.15 -7.38
CA SER A 159 21.18 12.07 -8.40
C SER A 159 21.72 11.33 -9.61
N ALA A 160 20.85 10.61 -10.33
CA ALA A 160 21.17 9.91 -11.55
C ALA A 160 20.03 10.03 -12.56
N ALA A 161 20.36 10.17 -13.84
CA ALA A 161 19.42 9.98 -14.95
C ALA A 161 19.21 8.48 -15.21
N LYS A 162 18.18 8.12 -15.99
CA LYS A 162 17.81 6.73 -16.26
C LYS A 162 18.97 5.88 -16.79
N GLU A 163 19.78 6.46 -17.69
CA GLU A 163 20.91 5.80 -18.31
C GLU A 163 22.05 5.49 -17.33
N ASP A 164 22.14 6.28 -16.25
CA ASP A 164 23.16 6.18 -15.21
C ASP A 164 22.67 5.48 -13.93
N MET A 165 21.40 5.04 -13.91
CA MET A 165 20.79 4.34 -12.77
C MET A 165 21.38 2.95 -12.62
N ARG A 166 22.38 2.83 -11.75
CA ARG A 166 22.96 1.55 -11.36
C ARG A 166 22.55 1.21 -9.95
N ARG A 167 21.97 0.04 -9.77
CA ARG A 167 21.44 -0.46 -8.49
C ARG A 167 22.46 -0.40 -7.36
N ASP A 168 23.70 -0.83 -7.63
CA ASP A 168 24.81 -0.80 -6.68
C ASP A 168 25.10 0.64 -6.19
N LYS A 169 25.13 1.61 -7.10
CA LYS A 169 25.30 3.03 -6.77
C LYS A 169 24.13 3.58 -5.94
N LEU A 170 22.89 3.26 -6.33
CA LEU A 170 21.71 3.71 -5.59
C LEU A 170 21.72 3.16 -4.17
N VAL A 171 22.00 1.87 -3.98
CA VAL A 171 22.14 1.25 -2.66
C VAL A 171 23.22 1.94 -1.83
N GLN A 172 24.39 2.20 -2.42
CA GLN A 172 25.48 2.89 -1.72
C GLN A 172 25.09 4.31 -1.29
N MET A 173 24.41 5.07 -2.15
CA MET A 173 23.89 6.40 -1.81
C MET A 173 22.86 6.37 -0.68
N MET A 174 21.94 5.36 -0.66
CA MET A 174 20.89 5.20 0.33
C MET A 174 21.46 4.78 1.69
N ILE A 175 22.36 3.80 1.73
CA ILE A 175 22.83 3.16 2.98
C ILE A 175 24.17 3.77 3.44
N GLY A 176 25.01 4.22 2.51
CA GLY A 176 26.30 4.86 2.79
C GLY A 176 27.46 3.89 3.07
N ARG A 177 27.23 2.59 2.87
CA ARG A 177 28.26 1.53 2.94
C ARG A 177 27.96 0.47 1.89
N GLU A 178 28.98 -0.26 1.48
CA GLU A 178 28.76 -1.46 0.65
C GLU A 178 27.93 -2.48 1.44
N VAL A 179 26.83 -2.93 0.83
CA VAL A 179 26.00 -4.00 1.38
C VAL A 179 26.47 -5.31 0.75
N LEU A 180 27.12 -6.12 1.52
CA LEU A 180 27.38 -7.51 1.15
C LEU A 180 26.04 -8.25 1.22
N ASN A 181 25.41 -8.50 0.06
CA ASN A 181 24.13 -9.21 -0.09
C ASN A 181 24.27 -10.73 0.12
N THR A 182 25.12 -11.18 1.03
CA THR A 182 25.28 -12.60 1.34
C THR A 182 24.80 -12.87 2.77
N TYR A 183 23.52 -13.22 2.88
CA TYR A 183 23.06 -13.95 4.06
C TYR A 183 23.32 -15.43 3.79
N GLU A 184 24.33 -15.98 4.44
CA GLU A 184 24.49 -17.44 4.48
C GLU A 184 23.33 -18.01 5.30
N LYS A 185 22.44 -18.73 4.63
CA LYS A 185 21.31 -19.41 5.26
C LYS A 185 21.80 -20.73 5.83
N ASN A 186 22.37 -20.70 7.01
CA ASN A 186 22.75 -21.90 7.76
C ASN A 186 21.52 -22.44 8.50
N CYS A 187 20.64 -23.16 7.80
CA CYS A 187 19.56 -23.93 8.42
C CYS A 187 20.04 -25.38 8.68
N GLU A 188 21.11 -25.55 9.41
CA GLU A 188 21.62 -26.91 9.67
C GLU A 188 20.89 -27.66 10.81
N HIS A 189 20.13 -26.96 11.66
CA HIS A 189 19.47 -27.60 12.82
C HIS A 189 18.10 -26.98 13.11
N CYS A 190 17.05 -27.40 12.40
CA CYS A 190 15.69 -27.18 12.88
C CYS A 190 15.39 -28.19 13.99
N GLY A 191 15.02 -27.68 15.18
CA GLY A 191 14.68 -28.48 16.36
C GLY A 191 13.30 -29.17 16.25
N GLU A 192 12.74 -29.50 17.42
CA GLU A 192 11.41 -30.10 17.52
C GLU A 192 10.29 -29.11 17.07
N VAL A 193 9.11 -29.65 16.78
CA VAL A 193 7.93 -28.85 16.44
C VAL A 193 7.47 -28.13 17.70
N VAL A 194 7.45 -26.80 17.64
CA VAL A 194 7.05 -25.94 18.76
C VAL A 194 5.64 -25.38 18.61
N LEU A 195 5.20 -25.13 17.37
CA LEU A 195 3.83 -24.68 17.07
C LEU A 195 3.24 -25.60 16.01
N GLN A 196 2.04 -26.12 16.26
CA GLN A 196 1.32 -26.98 15.32
C GLN A 196 -0.15 -26.57 15.23
N LEU A 197 -0.63 -26.41 14.03
CA LEU A 197 -2.04 -26.21 13.72
C LEU A 197 -2.59 -27.43 13.01
N GLU A 198 -3.70 -27.95 13.48
CA GLU A 198 -4.39 -29.11 12.91
C GLU A 198 -5.80 -28.72 12.46
N GLN A 199 -5.99 -28.60 11.14
CA GLN A 199 -7.30 -28.32 10.52
C GLN A 199 -8.02 -27.07 11.08
N VAL A 200 -7.27 -26.01 11.39
CA VAL A 200 -7.81 -24.81 11.98
C VAL A 200 -8.65 -24.05 10.95
N SER A 201 -9.88 -23.74 11.35
CA SER A 201 -10.82 -22.94 10.55
C SER A 201 -11.36 -21.77 11.38
N ALA A 202 -11.55 -20.61 10.75
CA ALA A 202 -12.10 -19.42 11.41
C ALA A 202 -12.89 -18.55 10.42
N LEU A 203 -13.82 -17.76 10.94
CA LEU A 203 -14.53 -16.74 10.16
C LEU A 203 -13.73 -15.44 10.11
N ASN A 204 -13.93 -14.69 9.03
CA ASN A 204 -13.47 -13.30 8.92
C ASN A 204 -14.51 -12.33 9.52
N ASP A 205 -14.25 -11.01 9.43
CA ASP A 205 -15.13 -9.96 10.00
C ASP A 205 -16.49 -9.86 9.28
N MET A 206 -16.62 -10.44 8.08
CA MET A 206 -17.89 -10.53 7.33
C MET A 206 -18.67 -11.83 7.61
N ASN A 207 -18.29 -12.61 8.64
CA ASN A 207 -18.84 -13.92 8.93
C ASN A 207 -18.76 -14.94 7.77
N THR A 208 -17.81 -14.79 6.88
CA THR A 208 -17.46 -15.77 5.86
C THR A 208 -16.20 -16.53 6.26
N VAL A 209 -15.93 -17.67 5.62
CA VAL A 209 -14.77 -18.49 5.95
C VAL A 209 -13.48 -17.72 5.60
N GLY A 210 -12.72 -17.31 6.62
CA GLY A 210 -11.41 -16.67 6.50
C GLY A 210 -10.25 -17.67 6.53
N LEU A 211 -10.35 -18.71 7.36
CA LEU A 211 -9.43 -19.84 7.40
C LEU A 211 -10.20 -21.13 7.15
N ASN A 212 -9.69 -22.00 6.29
CA ASN A 212 -10.32 -23.27 5.96
C ASN A 212 -9.32 -24.43 6.11
N ASN A 213 -9.46 -25.22 7.18
CA ASN A 213 -8.67 -26.42 7.44
C ASN A 213 -7.16 -26.20 7.37
N VAL A 214 -6.66 -25.09 7.89
CA VAL A 214 -5.24 -24.75 7.87
C VAL A 214 -4.45 -25.73 8.71
N ARG A 215 -3.36 -26.25 8.12
CA ARG A 215 -2.38 -27.09 8.77
C ARG A 215 -1.01 -26.48 8.59
N LEU A 216 -0.25 -26.33 9.66
CA LEU A 216 1.15 -25.92 9.61
C LEU A 216 1.86 -26.44 10.86
N ALA A 217 3.16 -26.58 10.75
CA ALA A 217 4.02 -26.90 11.86
C ALA A 217 5.29 -26.03 11.78
N VAL A 218 5.65 -25.37 12.88
CA VAL A 218 6.84 -24.54 12.97
C VAL A 218 7.79 -25.17 13.99
N ARG A 219 9.09 -25.25 13.64
CA ARG A 219 10.11 -25.87 14.45
C ARG A 219 10.92 -24.85 15.24
N ALA A 220 11.53 -25.26 16.32
CA ALA A 220 12.47 -24.42 17.06
C ALA A 220 13.66 -24.03 16.15
N GLY A 221 14.00 -22.74 16.16
CA GLY A 221 15.06 -22.18 15.30
C GLY A 221 14.69 -21.98 13.84
N GLU A 222 13.42 -22.24 13.46
CA GLU A 222 12.92 -22.04 12.10
C GLU A 222 12.32 -20.64 11.94
N ILE A 223 12.56 -20.02 10.77
CA ILE A 223 11.77 -18.88 10.31
C ILE A 223 10.76 -19.41 9.29
N TYR A 224 9.50 -19.51 9.71
CA TYR A 224 8.41 -19.99 8.86
C TYR A 224 7.71 -18.79 8.19
N GLY A 225 7.84 -18.66 6.88
CA GLY A 225 7.26 -17.58 6.09
C GLY A 225 5.83 -17.90 5.62
N ILE A 226 4.88 -17.00 5.88
CA ILE A 226 3.51 -17.08 5.37
C ILE A 226 3.33 -16.00 4.32
N ALA A 227 3.14 -16.42 3.06
CA ALA A 227 2.95 -15.52 1.94
C ALA A 227 1.53 -15.61 1.40
N GLY A 228 1.01 -14.48 0.92
CA GLY A 228 -0.31 -14.40 0.30
C GLY A 228 -0.69 -12.97 -0.04
N VAL A 229 -1.65 -12.81 -0.94
CA VAL A 229 -2.24 -11.50 -1.25
C VAL A 229 -3.14 -11.07 -0.08
N SER A 230 -3.27 -9.76 0.14
CA SER A 230 -4.14 -9.20 1.18
C SER A 230 -5.57 -9.78 1.08
N GLY A 231 -6.15 -10.15 2.23
CA GLY A 231 -7.49 -10.74 2.29
C GLY A 231 -7.56 -12.27 2.16
N ASN A 232 -6.43 -12.96 2.08
CA ASN A 232 -6.38 -14.43 1.94
C ASN A 232 -6.20 -15.19 3.27
N GLY A 233 -6.53 -14.56 4.42
CA GLY A 233 -6.58 -15.24 5.71
C GLY A 233 -5.35 -15.04 6.60
N GLN A 234 -4.33 -14.30 6.17
CA GLN A 234 -3.10 -14.05 6.97
C GLN A 234 -3.44 -13.32 8.28
N ARG A 235 -4.34 -12.32 8.21
CA ARG A 235 -4.81 -11.58 9.37
C ARG A 235 -5.56 -12.48 10.32
N GLU A 236 -6.51 -13.25 9.81
CA GLU A 236 -7.31 -14.20 10.59
C GLU A 236 -6.41 -15.25 11.27
N LEU A 237 -5.37 -15.72 10.57
CA LEU A 237 -4.40 -16.65 11.15
C LEU A 237 -3.61 -16.01 12.30
N ALA A 238 -3.11 -14.79 12.11
CA ALA A 238 -2.40 -14.08 13.17
C ALA A 238 -3.31 -13.82 14.38
N GLU A 239 -4.57 -13.40 14.16
CA GLU A 239 -5.54 -13.14 15.22
C GLU A 239 -5.93 -14.42 15.97
N VAL A 240 -6.06 -15.55 15.28
CA VAL A 240 -6.32 -16.86 15.90
C VAL A 240 -5.14 -17.30 16.77
N LEU A 241 -3.90 -17.15 16.27
CA LEU A 241 -2.69 -17.48 17.03
C LEU A 241 -2.47 -16.55 18.21
N ALA A 242 -2.90 -15.29 18.12
CA ALA A 242 -2.85 -14.34 19.23
C ALA A 242 -4.03 -14.51 20.24
N GLY A 243 -4.98 -15.42 19.99
CA GLY A 243 -6.18 -15.59 20.82
C GLY A 243 -7.21 -14.46 20.71
N LEU A 244 -7.07 -13.59 19.69
CA LEU A 244 -7.98 -12.46 19.43
C LEU A 244 -9.24 -12.89 18.63
N ARG A 245 -9.14 -14.00 17.92
CA ARG A 245 -10.22 -14.57 17.10
C ARG A 245 -10.43 -16.04 17.47
N PRO A 246 -11.67 -16.50 17.68
CA PRO A 246 -11.91 -17.90 17.95
C PRO A 246 -11.76 -18.77 16.69
N ALA A 247 -11.11 -19.91 16.84
CA ALA A 247 -11.18 -20.98 15.86
C ALA A 247 -12.55 -21.67 15.93
N MET A 248 -13.19 -21.88 14.79
CA MET A 248 -14.46 -22.65 14.68
C MET A 248 -14.21 -24.15 14.74
N GLY A 249 -13.01 -24.60 14.39
CA GLY A 249 -12.63 -26.00 14.37
C GLY A 249 -11.13 -26.17 14.28
N GLY A 250 -10.67 -27.39 14.50
CA GLY A 250 -9.26 -27.71 14.54
C GLY A 250 -8.63 -27.51 15.91
N LYS A 251 -7.31 -27.67 15.99
CA LYS A 251 -6.54 -27.55 17.23
C LYS A 251 -5.25 -26.78 17.01
N ILE A 252 -4.80 -26.09 18.06
CA ILE A 252 -3.57 -25.34 18.12
C ILE A 252 -2.74 -25.86 19.28
N PHE A 253 -1.56 -26.39 18.98
CA PHE A 253 -0.64 -26.88 19.99
C PHE A 253 0.62 -26.01 20.02
N PHE A 254 1.07 -25.65 21.21
CA PHE A 254 2.34 -24.99 21.45
C PHE A 254 3.13 -25.77 22.48
N TYR A 255 4.34 -26.24 22.11
CA TYR A 255 5.11 -27.21 22.87
C TYR A 255 4.27 -28.40 23.36
N GLY A 256 3.37 -28.91 22.51
CA GLY A 256 2.47 -30.02 22.82
C GLY A 256 1.26 -29.67 23.71
N GLN A 257 1.19 -28.46 24.25
CA GLN A 257 0.06 -27.99 25.04
C GLN A 257 -1.06 -27.48 24.10
N ASP A 258 -2.30 -27.92 24.32
CA ASP A 258 -3.47 -27.44 23.58
C ASP A 258 -3.84 -26.01 24.03
N LEU A 259 -3.64 -25.05 23.14
CA LEU A 259 -3.97 -23.63 23.32
C LEU A 259 -5.16 -23.17 22.48
N THR A 260 -5.96 -24.11 21.97
CA THR A 260 -7.13 -23.81 21.15
C THR A 260 -8.11 -22.90 21.89
N ASN A 261 -8.45 -21.76 21.27
CA ASN A 261 -9.40 -20.77 21.81
C ASN A 261 -9.03 -20.21 23.21
N LYS A 262 -7.75 -20.22 23.55
CA LYS A 262 -7.26 -19.54 24.74
C LYS A 262 -7.32 -18.03 24.56
N LYS A 263 -7.46 -17.30 25.70
CA LYS A 263 -7.50 -15.83 25.67
C LYS A 263 -6.10 -15.26 25.39
N PRO A 264 -6.00 -14.02 24.87
CA PRO A 264 -4.72 -13.39 24.55
C PRO A 264 -3.70 -13.42 25.70
N LYS A 265 -4.16 -13.21 26.93
CA LYS A 265 -3.31 -13.29 28.12
C LYS A 265 -2.67 -14.67 28.29
N GLU A 266 -3.44 -15.73 28.10
CA GLU A 266 -2.96 -17.12 28.21
C GLU A 266 -1.98 -17.47 27.07
N MET A 267 -2.21 -16.92 25.86
CA MET A 267 -1.28 -17.07 24.72
C MET A 267 0.06 -16.41 25.02
N ILE A 268 0.04 -15.18 25.57
CA ILE A 268 1.26 -14.45 25.98
C ILE A 268 1.99 -15.18 27.09
N GLU A 269 1.27 -15.66 28.11
CA GLU A 269 1.86 -16.44 29.24
C GLU A 269 2.49 -17.76 28.77
N ALA A 270 1.97 -18.36 27.69
CA ALA A 270 2.55 -19.54 27.05
C ALA A 270 3.80 -19.20 26.20
N GLY A 271 4.02 -17.94 25.84
CA GLY A 271 5.16 -17.48 25.05
C GLY A 271 4.85 -17.14 23.58
N ILE A 272 3.58 -16.99 23.22
CA ILE A 272 3.14 -16.52 21.89
C ILE A 272 2.83 -15.02 21.99
N SER A 273 3.55 -14.19 21.23
CA SER A 273 3.41 -12.72 21.27
C SER A 273 3.37 -12.11 19.86
#